data_3186e9ed481c8601fed86859dbb23dd9
#
_entry.id   3186e9ed481c8601fed86859dbb23dd9
#
_cell.length_a   1.000
_cell.length_b   1.000
_cell.length_c   1.000
_cell.angle_alpha   90.00
_cell.angle_beta   90.00
_cell.angle_gamma   90.00
#
_symmetry.space_group_name_H-M   'P 1'
#
loop_
_entity.id
_entity.type
_entity.pdbx_description
1 polymer ?
#
loop_
_entity_poly.entity_id
_entity_poly.type
_entity_poly.pdbx_seq_one_letter_code
_entity_poly.pdbx_strand_id
1 'polypeptide(L)'
;IGPVTINNTLPIARNLELTPENPIDTDQLELDYDYFDLDGEPQQGTEIRWYLDGARIPELDNEDSVSPLMIRSGDQWEASVKPHDGDEFGEIVYTGVVVIGSSNSPPIATVYVSPVGNARTDDALVVNVGWTDPDGDTVQSTEIRWFRDGTQVSAYNDLNAVLSESTSKGETWNARARVSDGLLWS
;
A
#
# COMPACT_ATOMS: atom_id res chain seq x y z
N ILE A 1 20.54 -64.31 -9.14
CA ILE A 1 20.01 -62.95 -9.24
C ILE A 1 19.12 -62.77 -8.00
N GLY A 2 19.45 -61.83 -7.14
CA GLY A 2 18.66 -61.53 -5.96
C GLY A 2 17.47 -60.58 -6.28
N PRO A 3 16.52 -60.42 -5.34
CA PRO A 3 15.42 -59.48 -5.52
C PRO A 3 15.92 -58.03 -5.55
N VAL A 4 15.22 -57.17 -6.28
CA VAL A 4 15.41 -55.73 -6.30
C VAL A 4 14.23 -55.14 -5.54
N THR A 5 14.50 -54.26 -4.58
CA THR A 5 13.49 -53.50 -3.86
C THR A 5 13.37 -52.13 -4.51
N ILE A 6 12.17 -51.69 -4.80
CA ILE A 6 11.89 -50.33 -5.22
C ILE A 6 11.65 -49.53 -3.94
N ASN A 7 12.36 -48.44 -3.80
CA ASN A 7 12.26 -47.54 -2.63
C ASN A 7 11.35 -46.37 -2.95
N ASN A 8 10.94 -45.70 -1.90
CA ASN A 8 10.20 -44.45 -1.95
C ASN A 8 10.92 -43.39 -2.80
N THR A 9 10.17 -42.55 -3.47
CA THR A 9 10.65 -41.35 -4.17
C THR A 9 10.28 -40.15 -3.32
N LEU A 10 11.24 -39.27 -3.06
CA LEU A 10 11.00 -38.10 -2.22
C LEU A 10 9.97 -37.13 -2.85
N PRO A 11 9.06 -36.56 -2.04
CA PRO A 11 8.11 -35.58 -2.52
C PRO A 11 8.79 -34.26 -2.90
N ILE A 12 8.15 -33.48 -3.75
CA ILE A 12 8.61 -32.15 -4.17
C ILE A 12 7.54 -31.10 -3.96
N ALA A 13 7.97 -29.90 -3.58
CA ALA A 13 7.17 -28.69 -3.63
C ALA A 13 7.61 -27.86 -4.85
N ARG A 14 6.67 -27.28 -5.57
CA ARG A 14 6.93 -26.46 -6.77
C ARG A 14 5.92 -25.34 -6.90
N ASN A 15 6.21 -24.38 -7.79
CA ASN A 15 5.36 -23.21 -8.04
C ASN A 15 5.06 -22.42 -6.75
N LEU A 16 6.10 -22.29 -5.88
CA LEU A 16 5.95 -21.50 -4.65
C LEU A 16 5.81 -20.03 -5.00
N GLU A 17 4.77 -19.40 -4.48
CA GLU A 17 4.56 -17.97 -4.64
C GLU A 17 3.95 -17.36 -3.38
N LEU A 18 4.25 -16.08 -3.15
CA LEU A 18 3.60 -15.26 -2.13
C LEU A 18 2.59 -14.35 -2.80
N THR A 19 1.38 -14.32 -2.26
CA THR A 19 0.30 -13.46 -2.76
C THR A 19 -0.13 -12.45 -1.68
N PRO A 20 -0.42 -11.18 -2.07
CA PRO A 20 -0.32 -10.62 -3.42
C PRO A 20 1.15 -10.45 -3.90
N GLU A 21 1.38 -10.40 -5.21
CA GLU A 21 2.73 -10.25 -5.82
C GLU A 21 3.43 -8.94 -5.43
N ASN A 22 2.66 -7.87 -5.22
CA ASN A 22 3.15 -6.56 -4.78
C ASN A 22 2.42 -6.16 -3.48
N PRO A 23 2.77 -6.77 -2.35
CA PRO A 23 2.08 -6.54 -1.09
C PRO A 23 2.37 -5.15 -0.51
N ILE A 24 1.38 -4.60 0.18
CA ILE A 24 1.53 -3.39 1.00
C ILE A 24 1.32 -3.74 2.50
N ASP A 25 1.63 -2.81 3.37
CA ASP A 25 1.60 -3.00 4.84
C ASP A 25 0.22 -3.26 5.46
N THR A 26 -0.84 -3.26 4.66
CA THR A 26 -2.21 -3.63 5.05
C THR A 26 -2.66 -4.98 4.50
N ASP A 27 -1.84 -5.63 3.67
CA ASP A 27 -2.17 -6.91 3.07
C ASP A 27 -1.81 -8.08 4.01
N GLN A 28 -2.55 -9.17 3.88
CA GLN A 28 -2.15 -10.48 4.37
C GLN A 28 -1.24 -11.12 3.31
N LEU A 29 -0.12 -11.73 3.71
CA LEU A 29 0.65 -12.58 2.82
C LEU A 29 0.13 -14.01 2.91
N GLU A 30 -0.08 -14.64 1.77
CA GLU A 30 -0.47 -16.04 1.66
C GLU A 30 0.60 -16.79 0.85
N LEU A 31 0.91 -18.02 1.28
CA LEU A 31 1.82 -18.92 0.59
C LEU A 31 1.02 -19.93 -0.22
N ASP A 32 1.22 -19.94 -1.53
CA ASP A 32 0.71 -20.97 -2.42
C ASP A 32 1.86 -21.85 -2.93
N TYR A 33 1.60 -23.14 -3.08
CA TYR A 33 2.53 -24.09 -3.72
C TYR A 33 1.81 -25.37 -4.14
N ASP A 34 2.41 -26.06 -5.11
CA ASP A 34 1.98 -27.41 -5.52
C ASP A 34 2.82 -28.46 -4.80
N TYR A 35 2.15 -29.41 -4.13
CA TYR A 35 2.78 -30.65 -3.68
C TYR A 35 2.68 -31.70 -4.78
N PHE A 36 3.74 -32.47 -5.00
CA PHE A 36 3.76 -33.58 -5.93
C PHE A 36 4.62 -34.72 -5.39
N ASP A 37 4.08 -35.92 -5.45
CA ASP A 37 4.77 -37.18 -5.18
C ASP A 37 4.62 -38.12 -6.35
N LEU A 38 5.72 -38.78 -6.76
CA LEU A 38 5.75 -39.70 -7.91
C LEU A 38 5.06 -41.01 -7.60
N ASP A 39 5.11 -41.47 -6.36
CA ASP A 39 4.52 -42.74 -5.90
C ASP A 39 3.04 -42.55 -5.57
N GLY A 40 2.56 -41.29 -5.56
CA GLY A 40 1.17 -40.89 -5.33
C GLY A 40 0.80 -40.81 -3.86
N GLU A 41 1.76 -40.67 -2.99
CA GLU A 41 1.58 -40.53 -1.54
C GLU A 41 1.05 -39.11 -1.21
N PRO A 42 0.12 -39.01 -0.24
CA PRO A 42 -0.45 -37.73 0.12
C PRO A 42 0.53 -36.92 0.96
N GLN A 43 0.48 -35.61 0.83
CA GLN A 43 1.21 -34.69 1.69
C GLN A 43 0.86 -34.89 3.15
N GLN A 44 1.87 -35.15 4.01
CA GLN A 44 1.68 -35.35 5.44
C GLN A 44 2.93 -34.94 6.23
N GLY A 45 2.81 -33.87 7.04
CA GLY A 45 3.92 -33.41 7.90
C GLY A 45 4.90 -32.45 7.22
N THR A 46 4.51 -31.87 6.09
CA THR A 46 5.26 -30.80 5.44
C THR A 46 5.58 -29.67 6.41
N GLU A 47 6.79 -29.15 6.33
CA GLU A 47 7.23 -28.01 7.14
C GLU A 47 7.21 -26.74 6.31
N ILE A 48 6.54 -25.68 6.84
CA ILE A 48 6.56 -24.31 6.32
C ILE A 48 7.34 -23.45 7.30
N ARG A 49 8.21 -22.55 6.77
CA ARG A 49 8.96 -21.58 7.56
C ARG A 49 8.91 -20.21 6.91
N TRP A 50 8.69 -19.19 7.72
CA TRP A 50 8.66 -17.80 7.32
C TRP A 50 9.90 -17.07 7.80
N TYR A 51 10.37 -16.12 6.98
CA TYR A 51 11.54 -15.31 7.24
C TYR A 51 11.23 -13.83 7.01
N LEU A 52 11.59 -13.00 7.98
CA LEU A 52 11.55 -11.55 7.91
C LEU A 52 12.98 -11.03 7.90
N ASP A 53 13.37 -10.26 6.88
CA ASP A 53 14.72 -9.73 6.70
C ASP A 53 15.81 -10.83 6.82
N GLY A 54 15.50 -12.02 6.32
CA GLY A 54 16.36 -13.20 6.38
C GLY A 54 16.39 -13.93 7.73
N ALA A 55 15.69 -13.44 8.75
CA ALA A 55 15.57 -14.10 10.06
C ALA A 55 14.28 -14.93 10.14
N ARG A 56 14.40 -16.22 10.55
CA ARG A 56 13.22 -17.07 10.75
C ARG A 56 12.32 -16.56 11.86
N ILE A 57 11.00 -16.64 11.63
CA ILE A 57 9.95 -16.29 12.60
C ILE A 57 9.29 -17.58 13.11
N PRO A 58 9.74 -18.15 14.25
CA PRO A 58 9.25 -19.44 14.75
C PRO A 58 7.76 -19.48 15.06
N GLU A 59 7.15 -18.33 15.39
CA GLU A 59 5.73 -18.17 15.68
C GLU A 59 4.84 -18.44 14.45
N LEU A 60 5.44 -18.39 13.25
CA LEU A 60 4.77 -18.65 11.97
C LEU A 60 5.11 -20.04 11.40
N ASP A 61 5.74 -20.92 12.18
CA ASP A 61 6.04 -22.27 11.72
C ASP A 61 4.77 -23.05 11.39
N ASN A 62 4.71 -23.56 10.16
CA ASN A 62 3.61 -24.31 9.58
C ASN A 62 2.29 -23.51 9.41
N GLU A 63 2.35 -22.17 9.50
CA GLU A 63 1.27 -21.32 9.04
C GLU A 63 1.39 -21.11 7.52
N ASP A 64 0.25 -21.00 6.84
CA ASP A 64 0.17 -20.75 5.40
C ASP A 64 0.08 -19.26 5.06
N SER A 65 0.01 -18.41 6.07
CA SER A 65 -0.18 -16.97 5.90
C SER A 65 0.46 -16.14 7.00
N VAL A 66 0.72 -14.86 6.70
CA VAL A 66 1.19 -13.84 7.65
C VAL A 66 0.14 -12.76 7.79
N SER A 67 -0.29 -12.51 9.03
CA SER A 67 -1.27 -11.47 9.33
C SER A 67 -0.74 -10.06 9.02
N PRO A 68 -1.58 -9.14 8.50
CA PRO A 68 -1.21 -7.73 8.29
C PRO A 68 -0.67 -7.04 9.55
N LEU A 69 -1.04 -7.51 10.74
CA LEU A 69 -0.55 -6.95 12.01
C LEU A 69 0.95 -7.17 12.25
N MET A 70 1.56 -8.10 11.52
CA MET A 70 3.00 -8.43 11.60
C MET A 70 3.80 -7.79 10.45
N ILE A 71 3.13 -7.18 9.47
CA ILE A 71 3.72 -6.68 8.24
C ILE A 71 3.90 -5.15 8.34
N ARG A 72 5.05 -4.65 7.89
CA ARG A 72 5.37 -3.22 7.84
C ARG A 72 5.97 -2.86 6.49
N SER A 73 5.74 -1.63 6.05
CA SER A 73 6.39 -1.09 4.86
C SER A 73 7.93 -1.20 4.97
N GLY A 74 8.54 -1.71 3.92
CA GLY A 74 9.98 -1.95 3.82
C GLY A 74 10.44 -3.33 4.29
N ASP A 75 9.61 -4.12 4.97
CA ASP A 75 9.92 -5.50 5.37
C ASP A 75 10.21 -6.36 4.13
N GLN A 76 11.12 -7.32 4.28
CA GLN A 76 11.46 -8.32 3.26
C GLN A 76 11.01 -9.70 3.76
N TRP A 77 9.98 -10.24 3.13
CA TRP A 77 9.42 -11.54 3.49
C TRP A 77 9.77 -12.63 2.49
N GLU A 78 10.04 -13.82 2.99
CA GLU A 78 10.29 -15.04 2.24
C GLU A 78 9.69 -16.23 2.99
N ALA A 79 9.26 -17.25 2.25
CA ALA A 79 8.83 -18.50 2.86
C ALA A 79 9.64 -19.67 2.29
N SER A 80 9.72 -20.76 3.04
CA SER A 80 10.23 -22.04 2.57
C SER A 80 9.27 -23.18 2.86
N VAL A 81 9.22 -24.15 1.96
CA VAL A 81 8.46 -25.38 2.09
C VAL A 81 9.43 -26.57 2.02
N LYS A 82 9.35 -27.46 3.00
CA LYS A 82 10.01 -28.76 3.00
C LYS A 82 8.92 -29.83 2.95
N PRO A 83 8.61 -30.37 1.76
CA PRO A 83 7.51 -31.32 1.59
C PRO A 83 7.80 -32.63 2.31
N HIS A 84 6.76 -33.33 2.76
CA HIS A 84 6.84 -34.63 3.40
C HIS A 84 5.65 -35.50 3.00
N ASP A 85 5.87 -36.76 2.70
CA ASP A 85 4.88 -37.75 2.24
C ASP A 85 4.32 -38.65 3.34
N GLY A 86 4.83 -38.48 4.57
CA GLY A 86 4.53 -39.33 5.71
C GLY A 86 5.69 -40.26 6.09
N ASP A 87 6.58 -40.56 5.15
CA ASP A 87 7.77 -41.41 5.34
C ASP A 87 9.07 -40.62 5.29
N GLU A 88 9.27 -39.76 4.28
CA GLU A 88 10.51 -39.02 4.06
C GLU A 88 10.26 -37.55 3.66
N PHE A 89 11.25 -36.70 3.93
CA PHE A 89 11.24 -35.30 3.51
C PHE A 89 11.89 -35.12 2.12
N GLY A 90 11.25 -34.31 1.30
CA GLY A 90 11.86 -33.77 0.10
C GLY A 90 12.81 -32.60 0.37
N GLU A 91 13.35 -32.03 -0.71
CA GLU A 91 14.23 -30.86 -0.64
C GLU A 91 13.47 -29.61 -0.22
N ILE A 92 14.17 -28.71 0.50
CA ILE A 92 13.62 -27.41 0.86
C ILE A 92 13.58 -26.51 -0.38
N VAL A 93 12.42 -25.90 -0.63
CA VAL A 93 12.26 -24.92 -1.70
C VAL A 93 11.83 -23.58 -1.06
N TYR A 94 12.38 -22.49 -1.58
CA TYR A 94 12.10 -21.13 -1.12
C TYR A 94 11.26 -20.39 -2.15
N THR A 95 10.41 -19.47 -1.68
CA THR A 95 9.79 -18.45 -2.52
C THR A 95 10.86 -17.43 -2.96
N GLY A 96 10.51 -16.50 -3.82
CA GLY A 96 11.28 -15.26 -3.92
C GLY A 96 11.04 -14.37 -2.70
N VAL A 97 11.95 -13.41 -2.46
CA VAL A 97 11.75 -12.36 -1.47
C VAL A 97 10.75 -11.35 -2.02
N VAL A 98 9.71 -11.03 -1.25
CA VAL A 98 8.80 -9.91 -1.52
C VAL A 98 9.13 -8.74 -0.59
N VAL A 99 9.09 -7.52 -1.12
CA VAL A 99 9.29 -6.29 -0.35
C VAL A 99 7.95 -5.63 -0.13
N ILE A 100 7.63 -5.32 1.11
CA ILE A 100 6.36 -4.70 1.48
C ILE A 100 6.37 -3.22 1.10
N GLY A 101 5.41 -2.82 0.27
CA GLY A 101 5.13 -1.42 -0.02
C GLY A 101 4.40 -0.71 1.12
N SER A 102 4.24 0.61 1.02
CA SER A 102 3.41 1.40 1.93
C SER A 102 1.99 1.58 1.39
N SER A 103 1.02 1.58 2.28
CA SER A 103 -0.30 2.10 1.96
C SER A 103 -0.22 3.61 1.76
N ASN A 104 -0.97 4.13 0.76
CA ASN A 104 -1.01 5.56 0.50
C ASN A 104 -2.07 6.24 1.36
N SER A 105 -1.71 7.34 2.02
CA SER A 105 -2.60 8.24 2.76
C SER A 105 -2.84 9.52 1.97
N PRO A 106 -4.04 10.13 2.04
CA PRO A 106 -4.28 11.38 1.33
C PRO A 106 -3.48 12.54 1.95
N PRO A 107 -3.04 13.51 1.13
CA PRO A 107 -2.42 14.72 1.63
C PRO A 107 -3.40 15.56 2.47
N ILE A 108 -2.86 16.40 3.34
CA ILE A 108 -3.63 17.32 4.20
C ILE A 108 -3.43 18.73 3.67
N ALA A 109 -4.50 19.37 3.19
CA ALA A 109 -4.46 20.74 2.69
C ALA A 109 -4.68 21.77 3.81
N THR A 110 -3.97 22.90 3.74
CA THR A 110 -4.23 24.11 4.53
C THR A 110 -4.52 25.28 3.59
N VAL A 111 -5.58 26.03 3.86
CA VAL A 111 -6.06 27.10 2.95
C VAL A 111 -6.34 28.36 3.74
N TYR A 112 -5.84 29.50 3.24
CA TYR A 112 -6.27 30.80 3.72
C TYR A 112 -6.27 31.83 2.59
N VAL A 113 -7.07 32.91 2.74
CA VAL A 113 -7.14 33.99 1.77
C VAL A 113 -6.45 35.22 2.35
N SER A 114 -5.58 35.86 1.57
CA SER A 114 -4.94 37.14 1.89
C SER A 114 -5.64 38.30 1.17
N PRO A 115 -5.75 39.46 1.79
CA PRO A 115 -5.37 39.76 3.17
C PRO A 115 -6.28 39.06 4.18
N VAL A 116 -5.70 38.62 5.31
CA VAL A 116 -6.43 37.92 6.37
C VAL A 116 -7.29 38.91 7.14
N GLY A 117 -8.56 38.58 7.34
CA GLY A 117 -9.50 39.37 8.10
C GLY A 117 -10.28 40.33 7.21
N ASN A 118 -9.88 41.60 7.16
CA ASN A 118 -10.63 42.65 6.43
C ASN A 118 -9.88 43.11 5.19
N ALA A 119 -10.36 42.71 4.02
CA ALA A 119 -9.94 43.26 2.75
C ALA A 119 -10.65 44.59 2.45
N ARG A 120 -10.00 45.45 1.67
CA ARG A 120 -10.57 46.68 1.12
C ARG A 120 -10.98 46.48 -0.33
N THR A 121 -11.74 47.39 -0.89
CA THR A 121 -12.20 47.31 -2.28
C THR A 121 -11.08 47.48 -3.32
N ASP A 122 -9.89 47.91 -2.91
CA ASP A 122 -8.69 48.02 -3.74
C ASP A 122 -7.71 46.83 -3.52
N ASP A 123 -8.00 45.91 -2.62
CA ASP A 123 -7.21 44.73 -2.38
C ASP A 123 -7.63 43.58 -3.34
N ALA A 124 -6.65 42.90 -3.93
CA ALA A 124 -6.86 41.60 -4.55
C ALA A 124 -6.93 40.53 -3.46
N LEU A 125 -7.80 39.54 -3.64
CA LEU A 125 -7.87 38.37 -2.75
C LEU A 125 -7.01 37.27 -3.31
N VAL A 126 -6.04 36.82 -2.55
CA VAL A 126 -5.12 35.74 -2.98
C VAL A 126 -5.30 34.52 -2.09
N VAL A 127 -5.58 33.34 -2.69
CA VAL A 127 -5.64 32.10 -1.95
C VAL A 127 -4.22 31.54 -1.80
N ASN A 128 -3.91 31.12 -0.59
CA ASN A 128 -2.67 30.43 -0.25
C ASN A 128 -3.04 29.01 0.14
N VAL A 129 -2.45 28.03 -0.55
CA VAL A 129 -2.64 26.61 -0.31
C VAL A 129 -1.30 26.04 0.14
N GLY A 130 -1.26 25.55 1.37
CA GLY A 130 -0.18 24.72 1.89
C GLY A 130 -0.64 23.27 2.00
N TRP A 131 0.30 22.36 2.12
CA TRP A 131 -0.01 20.95 2.29
C TRP A 131 1.09 20.22 3.05
N THR A 132 0.72 19.07 3.63
CA THR A 132 1.62 18.05 4.17
C THR A 132 1.07 16.69 3.77
N ASP A 133 1.96 15.74 3.58
CA ASP A 133 1.59 14.36 3.26
C ASP A 133 2.17 13.41 4.31
N PRO A 134 1.36 12.47 4.88
CA PRO A 134 1.84 11.54 5.90
C PRO A 134 2.92 10.58 5.38
N ASP A 135 2.89 10.22 4.09
CA ASP A 135 3.82 9.30 3.45
C ASP A 135 5.01 10.04 2.81
N GLY A 136 4.96 11.37 2.78
CA GLY A 136 5.98 12.22 2.19
C GLY A 136 5.83 12.43 0.68
N ASP A 137 4.70 12.04 0.13
CA ASP A 137 4.40 12.18 -1.30
C ASP A 137 4.23 13.63 -1.71
N THR A 138 4.56 13.93 -2.96
CA THR A 138 4.45 15.27 -3.51
C THR A 138 3.07 15.53 -4.10
N VAL A 139 2.51 16.71 -3.84
CA VAL A 139 1.25 17.13 -4.46
C VAL A 139 1.42 17.27 -5.97
N GLN A 140 0.56 16.58 -6.72
CA GLN A 140 0.53 16.59 -8.17
C GLN A 140 -0.58 17.47 -8.75
N SER A 141 -1.65 17.67 -7.98
CA SER A 141 -2.82 18.47 -8.41
C SER A 141 -3.39 19.29 -7.28
N THR A 142 -3.88 20.47 -7.62
CA THR A 142 -4.58 21.36 -6.70
C THR A 142 -5.86 21.86 -7.36
N GLU A 143 -6.97 21.77 -6.67
CA GLU A 143 -8.22 22.37 -7.10
C GLU A 143 -8.62 23.50 -6.15
N ILE A 144 -9.03 24.66 -6.69
CA ILE A 144 -9.47 25.84 -5.94
C ILE A 144 -10.90 26.19 -6.33
N ARG A 145 -11.73 26.47 -5.37
CA ARG A 145 -13.12 26.94 -5.57
C ARG A 145 -13.37 28.18 -4.75
N TRP A 146 -13.79 29.25 -5.42
CA TRP A 146 -14.13 30.52 -4.81
C TRP A 146 -15.62 30.64 -4.59
N PHE A 147 -15.98 31.27 -3.47
CA PHE A 147 -17.37 31.53 -3.07
C PHE A 147 -17.53 32.98 -2.72
N ARG A 148 -18.60 33.59 -3.24
CA ARG A 148 -19.06 34.92 -2.88
C ARG A 148 -20.43 34.82 -2.21
N ASP A 149 -20.56 35.36 -1.03
CA ASP A 149 -21.81 35.34 -0.21
C ASP A 149 -22.39 33.92 -0.08
N GLY A 150 -21.49 32.91 0.06
CA GLY A 150 -21.82 31.50 0.16
C GLY A 150 -22.09 30.79 -1.17
N THR A 151 -22.15 31.52 -2.30
CA THR A 151 -22.40 30.95 -3.63
C THR A 151 -21.09 30.78 -4.40
N GLN A 152 -20.86 29.60 -4.98
CA GLN A 152 -19.68 29.33 -5.79
C GLN A 152 -19.66 30.21 -7.05
N VAL A 153 -18.50 30.80 -7.33
CA VAL A 153 -18.26 31.59 -8.54
C VAL A 153 -17.34 30.80 -9.48
N SER A 154 -17.95 30.05 -10.39
CA SER A 154 -17.23 29.11 -11.26
C SER A 154 -16.20 29.77 -12.19
N ALA A 155 -16.37 31.06 -12.49
CA ALA A 155 -15.38 31.82 -13.28
C ALA A 155 -14.00 31.93 -12.60
N TYR A 156 -13.92 31.68 -11.28
CA TYR A 156 -12.68 31.72 -10.50
C TYR A 156 -12.19 30.33 -10.10
N ASN A 157 -12.79 29.26 -10.64
CA ASN A 157 -12.29 27.92 -10.40
C ASN A 157 -10.82 27.81 -10.84
N ASP A 158 -10.01 27.25 -9.92
CA ASP A 158 -8.58 26.98 -10.12
C ASP A 158 -7.70 28.23 -10.37
N LEU A 159 -8.27 29.43 -10.09
CA LEU A 159 -7.51 30.68 -10.06
C LEU A 159 -6.98 30.97 -8.65
N ASN A 160 -5.73 31.42 -8.60
CA ASN A 160 -5.07 31.77 -7.33
C ASN A 160 -5.55 33.11 -6.73
N ALA A 161 -6.26 33.92 -7.49
CA ALA A 161 -6.68 35.24 -7.02
C ALA A 161 -8.02 35.69 -7.64
N VAL A 162 -8.71 36.56 -6.88
CA VAL A 162 -9.79 37.40 -7.35
C VAL A 162 -9.28 38.82 -7.31
N LEU A 163 -9.28 39.51 -8.45
CA LEU A 163 -8.79 40.87 -8.58
C LEU A 163 -9.75 41.87 -7.95
N SER A 164 -9.23 43.01 -7.48
CA SER A 164 -10.00 44.05 -6.76
C SER A 164 -11.19 44.59 -7.57
N GLU A 165 -11.06 44.72 -8.91
CA GLU A 165 -12.13 45.13 -9.79
C GLU A 165 -13.33 44.18 -9.84
N SER A 166 -13.16 42.96 -9.35
CA SER A 166 -14.20 41.91 -9.29
C SER A 166 -14.88 41.80 -7.93
N THR A 167 -14.46 42.61 -6.96
CA THR A 167 -15.02 42.63 -5.61
C THR A 167 -15.79 43.93 -5.33
N SER A 168 -16.74 43.90 -4.41
CA SER A 168 -17.55 45.08 -4.01
C SER A 168 -17.66 45.14 -2.49
N LYS A 169 -17.84 46.37 -2.01
CA LYS A 169 -18.06 46.61 -0.56
C LYS A 169 -19.26 45.84 -0.04
N GLY A 170 -19.05 45.08 1.01
CA GLY A 170 -20.08 44.30 1.70
C GLY A 170 -20.17 42.83 1.27
N GLU A 171 -19.46 42.44 0.22
CA GLU A 171 -19.37 41.03 -0.17
C GLU A 171 -18.49 40.24 0.81
N THR A 172 -18.83 38.96 1.02
CA THR A 172 -18.03 38.00 1.78
C THR A 172 -17.46 36.98 0.83
N TRP A 173 -16.12 36.89 0.76
CA TRP A 173 -15.42 35.95 -0.09
C TRP A 173 -14.69 34.89 0.74
N ASN A 174 -14.73 33.66 0.30
CA ASN A 174 -13.90 32.58 0.81
C ASN A 174 -13.45 31.65 -0.31
N ALA A 175 -12.38 30.89 -0.05
CA ALA A 175 -11.92 29.86 -0.95
C ALA A 175 -11.89 28.51 -0.24
N ARG A 176 -12.09 27.46 -1.00
CA ARG A 176 -11.80 26.07 -0.62
C ARG A 176 -10.79 25.52 -1.60
N ALA A 177 -9.87 24.70 -1.11
CA ALA A 177 -8.97 23.96 -1.97
C ALA A 177 -8.86 22.52 -1.49
N ARG A 178 -8.53 21.65 -2.41
CA ARG A 178 -8.06 20.30 -2.14
C ARG A 178 -6.82 20.03 -2.96
N VAL A 179 -5.98 19.13 -2.47
CA VAL A 179 -4.74 18.73 -3.14
C VAL A 179 -4.76 17.22 -3.33
N SER A 180 -4.03 16.73 -4.33
CA SER A 180 -3.88 15.29 -4.59
C SER A 180 -2.41 14.96 -4.80
N ASP A 181 -1.98 13.82 -4.25
CA ASP A 181 -0.69 13.17 -4.49
C ASP A 181 -0.62 12.41 -5.83
N GLY A 182 -1.75 12.34 -6.55
CA GLY A 182 -1.92 11.59 -7.80
C GLY A 182 -2.73 10.31 -7.61
N LEU A 183 -2.90 9.84 -6.38
CA LEU A 183 -3.70 8.67 -6.00
C LEU A 183 -4.96 9.08 -5.23
N LEU A 184 -4.79 9.91 -4.21
CA LEU A 184 -5.87 10.35 -3.31
C LEU A 184 -6.00 11.87 -3.25
N TRP A 185 -7.16 12.35 -2.84
CA TRP A 185 -7.46 13.76 -2.60
C TRP A 185 -7.66 14.04 -1.10
N SER A 186 -7.19 15.24 -0.64
CA SER A 186 -7.41 15.77 0.72
C SER A 186 -8.87 16.09 1.01
#